data_fe17f24299e48256ad5631e760d1db8f
#
_entry.id   fe17f24299e48256ad5631e760d1db8f
#
_cell.length_a   1.000
_cell.length_b   1.000
_cell.length_c   1.000
_cell.angle_alpha   90.00
_cell.angle_beta   90.00
_cell.angle_gamma   90.00
#
_symmetry.space_group_name_H-M   'P 1'
#
loop_
_entity.id
_entity.type
_entity.pdbx_description
1 polymer ?
#
loop_
_entity_poly.entity_id
_entity_poly.type
_entity_poly.pdbx_seq_one_letter_code
_entity_poly.pdbx_strand_id
1 'polypeptide(L)'
;MLKQGIILAIIYSVISTACAQEKKEIFFADPTIFAEKGKYYLTGTKNREPYGFPVLISSDLKEWRSPSSDSIYLILKTGDHTFGTENFWAPQILKHGSKYLLTHTANRQTVLTQSNSLLGPFRQKVIEPIDGSEKNIDSYIFKDTDGTAYLYHVRFDQGNYLWVAEFDIEKGKIKPETLTKCFDQTEDWEATPNYESAPIMEGPTVLKLKDKYYLFYSANHFRNMDYAVGY
;
A
#
# COMPACT_ATOMS: atom_id res chain seq x y z
N MET A 1 -2.25 -77.63 36.90
CA MET A 1 -1.97 -76.30 37.44
C MET A 1 -1.54 -75.40 36.26
N LEU A 2 -2.49 -74.66 35.70
CA LEU A 2 -2.25 -73.73 34.58
C LEU A 2 -1.80 -72.38 35.16
N LYS A 3 -0.64 -71.90 34.73
CA LYS A 3 -0.22 -70.54 34.98
C LYS A 3 -0.74 -69.64 33.87
N GLN A 4 -1.66 -68.75 34.23
CA GLN A 4 -2.11 -67.68 33.37
C GLN A 4 -1.06 -66.55 33.34
N GLY A 5 -0.48 -66.31 32.17
CA GLY A 5 0.37 -65.15 31.93
C GLY A 5 -0.48 -63.92 31.51
N ILE A 6 -0.40 -62.87 32.28
CA ILE A 6 -1.04 -61.58 31.97
C ILE A 6 -0.11 -60.83 31.01
N ILE A 7 -0.59 -60.59 29.76
CA ILE A 7 0.11 -59.71 28.79
C ILE A 7 -0.39 -58.29 29.04
N LEU A 8 0.49 -57.44 29.55
CA LEU A 8 0.25 -56.02 29.72
C LEU A 8 0.54 -55.30 28.40
N ALA A 9 -0.50 -54.93 27.66
CA ALA A 9 -0.36 -54.12 26.45
C ALA A 9 -0.24 -52.64 26.84
N ILE A 10 0.96 -52.06 26.69
CA ILE A 10 1.21 -50.64 26.86
C ILE A 10 0.82 -49.94 25.59
N ILE A 11 -0.32 -49.23 25.60
CA ILE A 11 -0.75 -48.37 24.51
C ILE A 11 0.00 -47.06 24.65
N TYR A 12 1.01 -46.82 23.80
CA TYR A 12 1.61 -45.51 23.62
C TYR A 12 0.66 -44.64 22.81
N SER A 13 -0.11 -43.76 23.46
CA SER A 13 -0.83 -42.70 22.79
C SER A 13 0.17 -41.61 22.43
N VAL A 14 0.53 -41.53 21.16
CA VAL A 14 1.27 -40.39 20.60
C VAL A 14 0.30 -39.21 20.57
N ILE A 15 0.36 -38.35 21.56
CA ILE A 15 -0.32 -37.06 21.55
C ILE A 15 0.46 -36.21 20.55
N SER A 16 0.01 -36.13 19.31
CA SER A 16 0.44 -35.12 18.37
C SER A 16 -0.10 -33.78 18.86
N THR A 17 0.70 -33.06 19.60
CA THR A 17 0.47 -31.64 19.83
C THR A 17 0.61 -30.93 18.48
N ALA A 18 -0.52 -30.78 17.78
CA ALA A 18 -0.61 -29.82 16.70
C ALA A 18 -0.33 -28.47 17.32
N CYS A 19 0.91 -27.99 17.19
CA CYS A 19 1.26 -26.62 17.51
C CYS A 19 0.46 -25.75 16.54
N ALA A 20 -0.69 -25.25 16.97
CA ALA A 20 -1.42 -24.24 16.22
C ALA A 20 -0.47 -23.06 16.10
N GLN A 21 0.14 -22.90 14.95
CA GLN A 21 0.97 -21.76 14.66
C GLN A 21 0.07 -20.53 14.78
N GLU A 22 0.29 -19.73 15.82
CA GLU A 22 -0.46 -18.49 16.05
C GLU A 22 -0.43 -17.68 14.76
N LYS A 23 -1.59 -17.43 14.16
CA LYS A 23 -1.70 -16.72 12.89
C LYS A 23 -1.30 -15.28 13.17
N LYS A 24 -0.09 -14.91 12.78
CA LYS A 24 0.44 -13.57 13.02
C LYS A 24 -0.39 -12.58 12.23
N GLU A 25 -1.11 -11.72 12.94
CA GLU A 25 -1.90 -10.67 12.31
C GLU A 25 -1.00 -9.70 11.54
N ILE A 26 -1.49 -9.28 10.38
CA ILE A 26 -0.81 -8.31 9.52
C ILE A 26 -1.43 -6.95 9.75
N PHE A 27 -0.63 -6.01 10.24
CA PHE A 27 -1.04 -4.64 10.48
C PHE A 27 -0.30 -3.70 9.53
N PHE A 28 -0.95 -3.37 8.40
CA PHE A 28 -0.56 -2.27 7.54
C PHE A 28 -1.74 -1.33 7.38
N ALA A 29 -1.51 -0.02 7.50
CA ALA A 29 -2.40 0.96 6.89
C ALA A 29 -2.09 1.04 5.40
N ASP A 30 -3.04 1.50 4.61
CA ASP A 30 -2.91 1.69 3.15
C ASP A 30 -2.34 0.45 2.44
N PRO A 31 -2.90 -0.75 2.64
CA PRO A 31 -2.33 -1.96 2.08
C PRO A 31 -2.50 -1.99 0.56
N THR A 32 -1.44 -2.38 -0.15
CA THR A 32 -1.48 -2.65 -1.58
C THR A 32 -0.93 -4.02 -1.90
N ILE A 33 -1.54 -4.69 -2.88
CA ILE A 33 -1.10 -6.00 -3.36
C ILE A 33 -0.71 -5.89 -4.83
N PHE A 34 0.50 -6.31 -5.13
CA PHE A 34 0.96 -6.50 -6.50
C PHE A 34 1.07 -7.99 -6.82
N ALA A 35 0.48 -8.41 -7.94
CA ALA A 35 0.49 -9.81 -8.38
C ALA A 35 1.40 -10.02 -9.58
N GLU A 36 2.33 -10.98 -9.49
CA GLU A 36 3.17 -11.37 -10.62
C GLU A 36 3.58 -12.85 -10.53
N LYS A 37 3.48 -13.57 -11.65
CA LYS A 37 3.95 -14.96 -11.81
C LYS A 37 3.46 -15.91 -10.72
N GLY A 38 2.17 -15.80 -10.37
CA GLY A 38 1.52 -16.64 -9.37
C GLY A 38 1.91 -16.35 -7.92
N LYS A 39 2.55 -15.20 -7.68
CA LYS A 39 2.85 -14.69 -6.34
C LYS A 39 2.18 -13.34 -6.12
N TYR A 40 1.88 -13.07 -4.87
CA TYR A 40 1.30 -11.82 -4.39
C TYR A 40 2.28 -11.15 -3.43
N TYR A 41 2.48 -9.87 -3.60
CA TYR A 41 3.40 -9.04 -2.82
C TYR A 41 2.56 -7.98 -2.11
N LEU A 42 2.44 -8.10 -0.80
CA LEU A 42 1.70 -7.16 0.04
C LEU A 42 2.67 -6.20 0.70
N THR A 43 2.41 -4.93 0.55
CA THR A 43 3.08 -3.85 1.28
C THR A 43 2.05 -2.85 1.80
N GLY A 44 2.47 -1.92 2.63
CA GLY A 44 1.60 -0.90 3.20
C GLY A 44 2.36 0.02 4.13
N THR A 45 1.66 0.99 4.68
CA THR A 45 2.18 1.94 5.64
C THR A 45 2.53 1.24 6.96
N LYS A 46 3.79 1.42 7.38
CA LYS A 46 4.30 1.02 8.69
C LYS A 46 4.85 2.26 9.38
N ASN A 47 4.04 2.93 10.16
CA ASN A 47 4.40 4.21 10.78
C ASN A 47 5.26 4.04 12.05
N ARG A 48 6.37 3.30 11.94
CA ARG A 48 7.35 3.08 13.00
C ARG A 48 8.71 2.70 12.42
N GLU A 49 9.77 2.94 13.18
CA GLU A 49 11.12 2.53 12.77
C GLU A 49 11.28 1.00 12.64
N PRO A 50 12.15 0.56 11.73
CA PRO A 50 12.81 1.35 10.69
C PRO A 50 11.78 1.86 9.67
N TYR A 51 11.83 3.15 9.34
CA TYR A 51 10.92 3.75 8.36
C TYR A 51 11.17 3.21 6.96
N GLY A 52 10.09 2.97 6.23
CA GLY A 52 10.10 2.41 4.89
C GLY A 52 8.95 1.42 4.67
N PHE A 53 9.02 0.68 3.57
CA PHE A 53 7.95 -0.22 3.17
C PHE A 53 8.38 -1.69 3.33
N PRO A 54 7.77 -2.43 4.25
CA PRO A 54 7.94 -3.86 4.35
C PRO A 54 7.24 -4.58 3.19
N VAL A 55 7.64 -5.81 2.91
CA VAL A 55 6.92 -6.68 1.97
C VAL A 55 6.70 -8.05 2.57
N LEU A 56 5.51 -8.58 2.32
CA LEU A 56 5.15 -9.97 2.56
C LEU A 56 4.80 -10.62 1.23
N ILE A 57 5.10 -11.92 1.11
CA ILE A 57 4.85 -12.70 -0.10
C ILE A 57 3.86 -13.82 0.24
N SER A 58 2.92 -14.04 -0.67
CA SER A 58 1.97 -15.15 -0.65
C SER A 58 1.84 -15.82 -2.01
N SER A 59 1.44 -17.08 -2.04
CA SER A 59 1.03 -17.79 -3.25
C SER A 59 -0.48 -18.07 -3.29
N ASP A 60 -1.20 -17.82 -2.21
CA ASP A 60 -2.60 -18.21 -2.03
C ASP A 60 -3.48 -17.11 -1.39
N LEU A 61 -2.92 -15.94 -1.09
CA LEU A 61 -3.56 -14.81 -0.40
C LEU A 61 -3.99 -15.12 1.05
N LYS A 62 -3.63 -16.28 1.58
CA LYS A 62 -3.99 -16.71 2.94
C LYS A 62 -2.78 -16.70 3.86
N GLU A 63 -1.68 -17.29 3.39
CA GLU A 63 -0.44 -17.32 4.14
C GLU A 63 0.55 -16.31 3.58
N TRP A 64 1.03 -15.42 4.46
CA TRP A 64 1.96 -14.36 4.13
C TRP A 64 3.27 -14.53 4.88
N ARG A 65 4.39 -14.43 4.18
CA ARG A 65 5.73 -14.62 4.75
C ARG A 65 6.67 -13.50 4.35
N SER A 66 7.51 -13.07 5.28
CA SER A 66 8.62 -12.18 4.97
C SER A 66 9.64 -12.90 4.08
N PRO A 67 10.29 -12.21 3.12
CA PRO A 67 11.44 -12.75 2.39
C PRO A 67 12.63 -13.12 3.30
N SER A 68 12.70 -12.53 4.48
CA SER A 68 13.72 -12.82 5.50
C SER A 68 13.10 -13.55 6.69
N SER A 69 13.80 -14.57 7.20
CA SER A 69 13.39 -15.30 8.42
C SER A 69 13.59 -14.49 9.69
N ASP A 70 14.57 -13.59 9.73
CA ASP A 70 15.11 -13.05 10.98
C ASP A 70 14.73 -11.58 11.23
N SER A 71 14.14 -10.90 10.26
CA SER A 71 13.81 -9.48 10.40
C SER A 71 12.68 -9.03 9.45
N ILE A 72 12.18 -7.83 9.68
CA ILE A 72 11.27 -7.16 8.73
C ILE A 72 12.08 -6.84 7.47
N TYR A 73 11.66 -7.41 6.33
CA TYR A 73 12.27 -7.12 5.04
C TYR A 73 11.65 -5.85 4.45
N LEU A 74 12.49 -4.83 4.21
CA LEU A 74 12.06 -3.57 3.61
C LEU A 74 12.50 -3.50 2.14
N ILE A 75 11.54 -3.28 1.24
CA ILE A 75 11.83 -3.05 -0.18
C ILE A 75 12.35 -1.63 -0.45
N LEU A 76 12.02 -0.71 0.44
CA LEU A 76 12.54 0.65 0.52
C LEU A 76 12.66 1.04 1.98
N LYS A 77 13.73 1.69 2.36
CA LYS A 77 13.94 2.25 3.70
C LYS A 77 14.55 3.65 3.62
N THR A 78 14.39 4.41 4.67
CA THR A 78 15.08 5.70 4.87
C THR A 78 16.58 5.55 4.58
N GLY A 79 17.12 6.45 3.75
CA GLY A 79 18.53 6.43 3.34
C GLY A 79 18.83 5.59 2.09
N ASP A 80 17.89 4.89 1.50
CA ASP A 80 18.05 4.10 0.27
C ASP A 80 18.09 4.94 -1.02
N HIS A 81 18.67 6.13 -1.01
CA HIS A 81 18.66 7.05 -2.14
C HIS A 81 17.22 7.40 -2.57
N THR A 82 16.44 7.90 -1.63
CA THR A 82 15.07 8.35 -1.81
C THR A 82 14.83 9.65 -1.06
N PHE A 83 13.89 10.45 -1.56
CA PHE A 83 13.41 11.65 -0.89
C PHE A 83 12.73 11.29 0.44
N GLY A 84 12.93 12.15 1.44
CA GLY A 84 12.27 12.08 2.73
C GLY A 84 12.96 11.20 3.76
N THR A 85 12.66 11.51 5.02
CA THR A 85 13.20 10.83 6.20
C THR A 85 12.11 10.26 7.10
N GLU A 86 10.86 10.70 6.91
CA GLU A 86 9.70 10.31 7.70
C GLU A 86 8.42 10.27 6.85
N ASN A 87 7.30 9.86 7.45
CA ASN A 87 5.99 9.80 6.82
C ASN A 87 5.97 8.94 5.54
N PHE A 88 6.59 7.76 5.59
CA PHE A 88 6.51 6.79 4.50
C PHE A 88 5.13 6.13 4.51
N TRP A 89 4.21 6.64 3.65
CA TRP A 89 2.80 6.26 3.63
C TRP A 89 2.30 5.88 2.24
N ALA A 90 1.18 5.16 2.20
CA ALA A 90 0.36 4.85 1.03
C ALA A 90 1.17 4.40 -0.20
N PRO A 91 1.87 3.26 -0.13
CA PRO A 91 2.65 2.77 -1.26
C PRO A 91 1.75 2.15 -2.33
N GLN A 92 2.10 2.37 -3.60
CA GLN A 92 1.57 1.60 -4.73
C GLN A 92 2.73 1.05 -5.56
N ILE A 93 2.69 -0.25 -5.85
CA ILE A 93 3.63 -0.88 -6.78
C ILE A 93 2.97 -1.05 -8.14
N LEU A 94 3.67 -0.68 -9.20
CA LEU A 94 3.26 -0.93 -10.58
C LEU A 94 4.44 -1.38 -11.44
N LYS A 95 4.15 -2.06 -12.55
CA LYS A 95 5.16 -2.47 -13.53
C LYS A 95 5.19 -1.50 -14.70
N HIS A 96 6.38 -1.07 -15.08
CA HIS A 96 6.60 -0.24 -16.25
C HIS A 96 7.82 -0.75 -17.03
N GLY A 97 7.55 -1.35 -18.21
CA GLY A 97 8.60 -2.04 -18.99
C GLY A 97 9.21 -3.20 -18.20
N SER A 98 10.53 -3.19 -18.07
CA SER A 98 11.29 -4.17 -17.28
C SER A 98 11.46 -3.80 -15.82
N LYS A 99 10.95 -2.65 -15.39
CA LYS A 99 11.12 -2.12 -14.03
C LYS A 99 9.84 -2.20 -13.21
N TYR A 100 10.01 -2.14 -11.92
CA TYR A 100 8.96 -1.91 -10.95
C TYR A 100 9.09 -0.48 -10.43
N LEU A 101 7.98 0.20 -10.36
CA LEU A 101 7.85 1.54 -9.80
C LEU A 101 7.13 1.41 -8.46
N LEU A 102 7.52 2.23 -7.50
CA LEU A 102 6.86 2.39 -6.22
C LEU A 102 6.61 3.87 -6.02
N THR A 103 5.33 4.27 -6.08
CA THR A 103 4.92 5.59 -5.64
C THR A 103 4.45 5.55 -4.21
N HIS A 104 4.72 6.61 -3.46
CA HIS A 104 4.41 6.69 -2.04
C HIS A 104 4.46 8.14 -1.55
N THR A 105 4.07 8.35 -0.32
CA THR A 105 4.30 9.60 0.41
C THR A 105 5.60 9.50 1.21
N ALA A 106 6.39 10.57 1.24
CA ALA A 106 7.48 10.79 2.19
C ALA A 106 7.58 12.29 2.52
N ASN A 107 7.82 12.66 3.78
CA ASN A 107 7.81 14.06 4.25
C ASN A 107 6.56 14.83 3.80
N ARG A 108 5.40 14.15 3.73
CA ARG A 108 4.12 14.69 3.22
C ARG A 108 4.15 15.16 1.77
N GLN A 109 4.99 14.52 0.95
CA GLN A 109 5.04 14.76 -0.49
C GLN A 109 5.05 13.43 -1.25
N THR A 110 4.45 13.41 -2.42
CA THR A 110 4.44 12.23 -3.29
C THR A 110 5.80 12.01 -3.93
N VAL A 111 6.24 10.77 -3.94
CA VAL A 111 7.57 10.34 -4.40
C VAL A 111 7.44 9.15 -5.34
N LEU A 112 8.27 9.10 -6.38
CA LEU A 112 8.40 7.96 -7.27
C LEU A 112 9.80 7.36 -7.14
N THR A 113 9.87 6.07 -6.84
CA THR A 113 11.09 5.27 -6.82
C THR A 113 10.99 4.11 -7.81
N GLN A 114 12.11 3.50 -8.17
CA GLN A 114 12.15 2.38 -9.11
C GLN A 114 13.12 1.30 -8.67
N SER A 115 12.86 0.07 -9.10
CA SER A 115 13.76 -1.08 -8.91
C SER A 115 13.67 -2.05 -10.10
N ASN A 116 14.68 -2.88 -10.28
CA ASN A 116 14.63 -4.02 -11.21
C ASN A 116 14.04 -5.28 -10.54
N SER A 117 13.75 -5.21 -9.25
CA SER A 117 13.22 -6.30 -8.44
C SER A 117 12.06 -5.84 -7.58
N LEU A 118 11.01 -6.67 -7.45
CA LEU A 118 9.92 -6.45 -6.48
C LEU A 118 10.40 -6.45 -5.03
N LEU A 119 11.54 -7.06 -4.76
CA LEU A 119 12.16 -7.06 -3.45
C LEU A 119 13.08 -5.86 -3.24
N GLY A 120 13.09 -4.90 -4.15
CA GLY A 120 13.90 -3.70 -4.03
C GLY A 120 15.42 -3.95 -4.22
N PRO A 121 16.27 -3.05 -3.72
CA PRO A 121 15.88 -1.78 -3.13
C PRO A 121 15.28 -0.82 -4.18
N PHE A 122 14.18 -0.15 -3.81
CA PHE A 122 13.62 0.91 -4.61
C PHE A 122 14.40 2.20 -4.36
N ARG A 123 14.71 2.94 -5.44
CA ARG A 123 15.55 4.14 -5.39
C ARG A 123 15.07 5.18 -6.39
N GLN A 124 15.38 6.44 -6.16
CA GLN A 124 15.19 7.52 -7.12
C GLN A 124 16.43 7.70 -8.00
N LYS A 125 16.24 8.16 -9.22
CA LYS A 125 17.34 8.64 -10.08
C LYS A 125 17.82 10.02 -9.62
N VAL A 126 16.86 10.90 -9.33
CA VAL A 126 17.05 12.24 -8.75
C VAL A 126 16.22 12.28 -7.47
N ILE A 127 16.81 12.70 -6.37
CA ILE A 127 16.15 12.77 -5.07
C ILE A 127 15.30 14.04 -5.01
N GLU A 128 14.03 13.91 -5.36
CA GLU A 128 13.07 15.02 -5.35
C GLU A 128 11.62 14.47 -5.30
N PRO A 129 10.64 15.25 -4.85
CA PRO A 129 9.24 14.86 -4.94
C PRO A 129 8.73 14.96 -6.38
N ILE A 130 7.58 14.30 -6.63
CA ILE A 130 6.94 14.29 -7.96
C ILE A 130 6.50 15.70 -8.35
N ASP A 131 5.83 16.38 -7.45
CA ASP A 131 5.15 17.64 -7.69
C ASP A 131 5.70 18.66 -6.71
N GLY A 132 6.47 18.89 -6.09
CA GLY A 132 7.06 19.97 -5.24
C GLY A 132 6.06 20.94 -4.58
N SER A 133 4.75 20.69 -4.64
CA SER A 133 3.77 21.47 -3.88
C SER A 133 3.91 21.20 -2.38
N GLU A 134 3.48 22.13 -1.54
CA GLU A 134 3.77 22.15 -0.10
C GLU A 134 3.35 20.86 0.62
N LYS A 135 2.16 20.35 0.31
CA LYS A 135 1.64 19.07 0.82
C LYS A 135 0.85 18.36 -0.25
N ASN A 136 1.26 17.14 -0.54
CA ASN A 136 0.53 16.22 -1.41
C ASN A 136 0.86 14.78 -0.98
N ILE A 137 -0.17 13.95 -0.79
CA ILE A 137 -0.02 12.60 -0.24
C ILE A 137 -0.82 11.60 -1.06
N ASP A 138 -0.72 10.32 -0.73
CA ASP A 138 -1.56 9.23 -1.23
C ASP A 138 -1.60 9.15 -2.75
N SER A 139 -0.44 9.00 -3.36
CA SER A 139 -0.32 8.94 -4.81
C SER A 139 -0.75 7.59 -5.38
N TYR A 140 -1.55 7.62 -6.46
CA TYR A 140 -1.93 6.46 -7.24
C TYR A 140 -1.70 6.73 -8.73
N ILE A 141 -0.87 5.93 -9.38
CA ILE A 141 -0.63 6.02 -10.82
C ILE A 141 -1.61 5.07 -11.53
N PHE A 142 -2.50 5.64 -12.32
CA PHE A 142 -3.37 4.91 -13.23
C PHE A 142 -2.80 5.00 -14.66
N LYS A 143 -2.62 3.86 -15.31
CA LYS A 143 -2.23 3.80 -16.72
C LYS A 143 -3.41 3.31 -17.55
N ASP A 144 -3.90 4.17 -18.44
CA ASP A 144 -5.01 3.83 -19.30
C ASP A 144 -4.59 2.93 -20.48
N THR A 145 -5.57 2.40 -21.18
CA THR A 145 -5.41 1.48 -22.31
C THR A 145 -4.77 2.12 -23.52
N ASP A 146 -4.89 3.44 -23.69
CA ASP A 146 -4.20 4.22 -24.73
C ASP A 146 -2.72 4.49 -24.41
N GLY A 147 -2.28 4.12 -23.20
CA GLY A 147 -0.91 4.31 -22.73
C GLY A 147 -0.70 5.59 -21.94
N THR A 148 -1.69 6.49 -21.87
CA THR A 148 -1.64 7.69 -21.03
C THR A 148 -1.60 7.30 -19.57
N ALA A 149 -0.74 7.94 -18.81
CA ALA A 149 -0.69 7.76 -17.36
C ALA A 149 -1.21 9.01 -16.65
N TYR A 150 -1.87 8.78 -15.54
CA TYR A 150 -2.41 9.81 -14.66
C TYR A 150 -1.93 9.57 -13.24
N LEU A 151 -1.57 10.64 -12.55
CA LEU A 151 -1.31 10.62 -11.11
C LEU A 151 -2.53 11.18 -10.39
N TYR A 152 -3.21 10.32 -9.64
CA TYR A 152 -4.19 10.73 -8.64
C TYR A 152 -3.47 10.90 -7.32
N HIS A 153 -3.77 11.97 -6.58
CA HIS A 153 -3.16 12.23 -5.30
C HIS A 153 -4.01 13.21 -4.49
N VAL A 154 -3.72 13.31 -3.21
CA VAL A 154 -4.36 14.28 -2.32
C VAL A 154 -3.53 15.55 -2.29
N ARG A 155 -4.20 16.70 -2.42
CA ARG A 155 -3.63 18.03 -2.15
C ARG A 155 -4.45 18.74 -1.08
N PHE A 156 -3.77 19.62 -0.37
CA PHE A 156 -4.37 20.42 0.71
C PHE A 156 -4.81 21.76 0.16
N ASP A 157 -6.12 21.99 0.17
CA ASP A 157 -6.77 23.24 -0.22
C ASP A 157 -7.98 23.47 0.69
N GLN A 158 -7.73 24.02 1.88
CA GLN A 158 -8.71 24.16 2.97
C GLN A 158 -9.38 22.82 3.34
N GLY A 159 -8.68 21.73 3.15
CA GLY A 159 -9.08 20.36 3.32
C GLY A 159 -8.22 19.43 2.47
N ASN A 160 -8.46 18.13 2.58
CA ASN A 160 -7.84 17.14 1.73
C ASN A 160 -8.80 16.83 0.58
N TYR A 161 -8.38 17.07 -0.64
CA TYR A 161 -9.16 16.75 -1.83
C TYR A 161 -8.35 15.92 -2.81
N LEU A 162 -9.06 15.14 -3.61
CA LEU A 162 -8.46 14.36 -4.69
C LEU A 162 -8.20 15.24 -5.91
N TRP A 163 -7.00 15.15 -6.42
CA TRP A 163 -6.54 15.82 -7.62
C TRP A 163 -5.99 14.80 -8.61
N VAL A 164 -6.03 15.14 -9.88
CA VAL A 164 -5.47 14.33 -10.96
C VAL A 164 -4.69 15.20 -11.94
N ALA A 165 -3.59 14.66 -12.46
CA ALA A 165 -2.87 15.24 -13.57
C ALA A 165 -2.37 14.15 -14.51
N GLU A 166 -2.12 14.47 -15.78
CA GLU A 166 -1.32 13.60 -16.62
C GLU A 166 0.08 13.44 -16.04
N PHE A 167 0.63 12.25 -16.16
CA PHE A 167 1.87 11.87 -15.50
C PHE A 167 2.89 11.34 -16.52
N ASP A 168 4.02 12.03 -16.62
CA ASP A 168 5.18 11.55 -17.39
C ASP A 168 5.94 10.53 -16.51
N ILE A 169 5.68 9.24 -16.74
CA ILE A 169 6.29 8.15 -15.96
C ILE A 169 7.83 8.14 -16.11
N GLU A 170 8.35 8.48 -17.27
CA GLU A 170 9.81 8.44 -17.53
C GLU A 170 10.54 9.55 -16.79
N LYS A 171 9.92 10.72 -16.68
CA LYS A 171 10.44 11.85 -15.90
C LYS A 171 10.07 11.76 -14.42
N GLY A 172 9.02 11.02 -14.07
CA GLY A 172 8.47 11.00 -12.71
C GLY A 172 7.85 12.33 -12.30
N LYS A 173 7.18 13.02 -13.22
CA LYS A 173 6.61 14.36 -13.03
C LYS A 173 5.19 14.44 -13.57
N ILE A 174 4.35 15.23 -12.91
CA ILE A 174 3.05 15.62 -13.48
C ILE A 174 3.25 16.63 -14.61
N LYS A 175 2.23 16.75 -15.46
CA LYS A 175 2.08 17.88 -16.37
C LYS A 175 1.24 18.95 -15.67
N PRO A 176 1.80 20.02 -15.15
CA PRO A 176 1.10 20.97 -14.28
C PRO A 176 -0.12 21.61 -14.92
N GLU A 177 -0.10 21.80 -16.24
CA GLU A 177 -1.19 22.38 -17.02
C GLU A 177 -2.44 21.49 -17.09
N THR A 178 -2.31 20.21 -16.74
CA THR A 178 -3.43 19.24 -16.71
C THR A 178 -3.95 19.02 -15.29
N LEU A 179 -3.35 19.62 -14.28
CA LEU A 179 -3.70 19.42 -12.89
C LEU A 179 -5.11 19.95 -12.61
N THR A 180 -6.00 19.08 -12.17
CA THR A 180 -7.36 19.44 -11.84
C THR A 180 -7.86 18.72 -10.59
N LYS A 181 -8.75 19.37 -9.84
CA LYS A 181 -9.45 18.77 -8.71
C LYS A 181 -10.52 17.82 -9.26
N CYS A 182 -10.61 16.63 -8.73
CA CYS A 182 -11.53 15.61 -9.21
C CYS A 182 -12.99 16.02 -8.95
N PHE A 183 -13.31 16.34 -7.71
CA PHE A 183 -14.66 16.78 -7.26
C PHE A 183 -14.58 17.36 -5.85
N ASP A 184 -15.66 18.00 -5.45
CA ASP A 184 -15.88 18.48 -4.09
C ASP A 184 -16.65 17.44 -3.27
N GLN A 185 -16.55 17.52 -1.95
CA GLN A 185 -17.35 16.72 -1.04
C GLN A 185 -18.85 17.06 -1.22
N THR A 186 -19.66 16.07 -1.55
CA THR A 186 -21.09 16.27 -1.87
C THR A 186 -22.00 15.27 -1.16
N GLU A 187 -21.48 14.16 -0.68
CA GLU A 187 -22.26 13.09 -0.10
C GLU A 187 -22.26 13.14 1.44
N ASP A 188 -23.38 12.82 2.05
CA ASP A 188 -23.55 12.88 3.50
C ASP A 188 -22.52 12.01 4.27
N TRP A 189 -22.11 10.90 3.68
CA TRP A 189 -21.14 9.99 4.29
C TRP A 189 -19.70 10.52 4.27
N GLU A 190 -19.43 11.54 3.46
CA GLU A 190 -18.10 12.15 3.33
C GLU A 190 -17.80 13.16 4.44
N ALA A 191 -18.85 13.69 5.12
CA ALA A 191 -18.73 14.67 6.18
C ALA A 191 -19.72 14.38 7.32
N THR A 192 -19.36 13.44 8.14
CA THR A 192 -20.21 13.09 9.29
C THR A 192 -20.08 14.12 10.42
N PRO A 193 -21.09 14.20 11.33
CA PRO A 193 -21.05 15.10 12.48
C PRO A 193 -19.86 14.88 13.45
N ASN A 194 -19.20 13.73 13.36
CA ASN A 194 -18.03 13.42 14.19
C ASN A 194 -16.75 14.09 13.71
N TYR A 195 -16.82 14.80 12.58
CA TYR A 195 -15.69 15.50 12.00
C TYR A 195 -15.90 17.02 12.03
N GLU A 196 -15.16 17.71 12.92
CA GLU A 196 -15.33 19.15 13.19
C GLU A 196 -14.43 20.05 12.35
N SER A 197 -13.58 19.51 11.50
CA SER A 197 -12.60 20.28 10.73
C SER A 197 -12.80 20.17 9.23
N ALA A 198 -11.84 20.67 8.44
CA ALA A 198 -11.92 20.69 6.99
C ALA A 198 -12.14 19.28 6.38
N PRO A 199 -12.75 19.20 5.20
CA PRO A 199 -13.01 17.93 4.51
C PRO A 199 -11.76 17.05 4.39
N ILE A 200 -11.95 15.73 4.49
CA ILE A 200 -10.90 14.75 4.20
C ILE A 200 -11.44 13.77 3.17
N MET A 201 -10.76 13.72 2.04
CA MET A 201 -10.92 12.74 0.96
C MET A 201 -9.53 12.28 0.57
N GLU A 202 -9.22 10.97 0.71
CA GLU A 202 -7.86 10.47 0.59
C GLU A 202 -7.81 9.04 0.04
N GLY A 203 -6.61 8.50 -0.19
CA GLY A 203 -6.39 7.11 -0.61
C GLY A 203 -6.97 6.77 -1.99
N PRO A 204 -6.76 7.57 -3.06
CA PRO A 204 -7.36 7.29 -4.36
C PRO A 204 -6.89 5.96 -4.95
N THR A 205 -7.83 5.21 -5.54
CA THR A 205 -7.54 4.03 -6.35
C THR A 205 -8.47 4.02 -7.55
N VAL A 206 -7.92 3.88 -8.74
CA VAL A 206 -8.70 3.89 -9.99
C VAL A 206 -8.74 2.51 -10.63
N LEU A 207 -9.94 2.09 -10.98
CA LEU A 207 -10.18 0.85 -11.71
C LEU A 207 -10.97 1.15 -12.98
N LYS A 208 -10.48 0.66 -14.13
CA LYS A 208 -11.22 0.67 -15.39
C LYS A 208 -11.90 -0.67 -15.59
N LEU A 209 -13.22 -0.67 -15.67
CA LEU A 209 -14.05 -1.84 -15.99
C LEU A 209 -14.85 -1.55 -17.25
N LYS A 210 -14.54 -2.23 -18.35
CA LYS A 210 -15.11 -1.98 -19.68
C LYS A 210 -14.83 -0.52 -20.10
N ASP A 211 -15.91 0.26 -20.26
CA ASP A 211 -15.92 1.66 -20.68
C ASP A 211 -16.07 2.66 -19.52
N LYS A 212 -16.07 2.18 -18.27
CA LYS A 212 -16.23 3.00 -17.06
C LYS A 212 -14.98 3.02 -16.22
N TYR A 213 -14.75 4.17 -15.59
CA TYR A 213 -13.74 4.38 -14.58
C TYR A 213 -14.41 4.49 -13.21
N TYR A 214 -13.84 3.80 -12.24
CA TYR A 214 -14.26 3.85 -10.85
C TYR A 214 -13.12 4.42 -10.04
N LEU A 215 -13.36 5.54 -9.37
CA LEU A 215 -12.42 6.15 -8.44
C LEU A 215 -12.87 5.83 -7.02
N PHE A 216 -12.13 4.94 -6.36
CA PHE A 216 -12.34 4.63 -4.95
C PHE A 216 -11.54 5.60 -4.10
N TYR A 217 -12.10 6.02 -2.98
CA TYR A 217 -11.45 6.92 -2.04
C TYR A 217 -12.02 6.74 -0.64
N SER A 218 -11.26 7.17 0.35
CA SER A 218 -11.69 7.23 1.75
C SER A 218 -12.14 8.64 2.11
N ALA A 219 -13.11 8.76 3.00
CA ALA A 219 -13.56 10.03 3.53
C ALA A 219 -13.74 9.98 5.05
N ASN A 220 -13.82 11.15 5.67
CA ASN A 220 -13.74 11.42 7.09
C ASN A 220 -12.32 11.23 7.68
N HIS A 221 -12.18 11.38 8.98
CA HIS A 221 -10.88 11.26 9.63
C HIS A 221 -10.61 9.80 10.02
N PHE A 222 -9.44 9.27 9.66
CA PHE A 222 -9.06 7.86 9.87
C PHE A 222 -9.13 7.36 11.34
N ARG A 223 -9.25 8.26 12.31
CA ARG A 223 -9.44 7.92 13.73
C ARG A 223 -10.90 7.80 14.15
N ASN A 224 -11.83 8.17 13.27
CA ASN A 224 -13.25 8.13 13.57
C ASN A 224 -13.87 6.81 13.10
N MET A 225 -14.94 6.37 13.79
CA MET A 225 -15.63 5.12 13.47
C MET A 225 -16.35 5.15 12.12
N ASP A 226 -16.59 6.33 11.59
CA ASP A 226 -17.26 6.61 10.31
C ASP A 226 -16.29 6.91 9.16
N TYR A 227 -14.99 6.66 9.36
CA TYR A 227 -14.05 6.61 8.25
C TYR A 227 -14.44 5.48 7.30
N ALA A 228 -14.77 5.83 6.07
CA ALA A 228 -15.38 4.91 5.11
C ALA A 228 -14.76 5.05 3.72
N VAL A 229 -14.94 4.01 2.90
CA VAL A 229 -14.52 3.97 1.50
C VAL A 229 -15.76 4.02 0.62
N GLY A 230 -15.72 4.91 -0.37
CA GLY A 230 -16.74 5.03 -1.42
C GLY A 230 -16.15 5.07 -2.82
N TYR A 231 -16.98 5.26 -3.83
CA TYR A 231 -16.60 5.41 -5.22
C TYR A 231 -17.64 6.20 -6.00
#